data_a05c6ed275f947b1ac26f269d6f88810
#
_entry.id   a05c6ed275f947b1ac26f269d6f88810
#
_cell.length_a   1.000
_cell.length_b   1.000
_cell.length_c   1.000
_cell.angle_alpha   90.00
_cell.angle_beta   90.00
_cell.angle_gamma   90.00
#
_symmetry.space_group_name_H-M   'P 1'
#
loop_
_entity.id
_entity.type
_entity.pdbx_description
1 polymer ?
#
loop_
_entity_poly.entity_id
_entity_poly.type
_entity_poly.pdbx_seq_one_letter_code
_entity_poly.pdbx_strand_id
1 'polypeptide(L)'
;MVSAITGTAVRHGRNAQLRAPLTPDGNGLQSIYLTEISPVLASRLFSLIGAEVNQVADAGREVSRIERDSPAPERDIEEWERRIEVAIDTSAAIPETERTALVQARRGQGIFRDNVRSIERACRITHVERMEHLIASHIQPWRDSSNEARLDGENGLLLTPTVDHLFDKGFISFENAGQLIVSPVADPVSLRRMGIDPGARVNVGAFSEGQQRFLEFHRENVLRMARGVSRGKRSG
;
A
#
# COMPACT_ATOMS: atom_id res chain seq x y z
N MET A 1 -13.58 -7.30 30.77
CA MET A 1 -12.35 -6.45 30.81
C MET A 1 -12.01 -5.81 29.45
N VAL A 2 -12.96 -5.65 28.54
CA VAL A 2 -12.74 -5.10 27.17
C VAL A 2 -13.11 -3.60 27.08
N SER A 3 -13.76 -3.04 28.11
CA SER A 3 -14.30 -1.68 28.08
C SER A 3 -13.28 -0.54 28.30
N ALA A 4 -11.99 -0.84 28.53
CA ALA A 4 -10.98 0.17 28.88
C ALA A 4 -10.07 0.59 27.70
N ILE A 5 -10.26 0.04 26.49
CA ILE A 5 -9.40 0.34 25.32
C ILE A 5 -9.99 1.42 24.41
N THR A 6 -11.25 1.82 24.64
CA THR A 6 -11.97 2.76 23.76
C THR A 6 -11.80 4.24 24.14
N GLY A 7 -10.97 4.60 25.08
CA GLY A 7 -11.02 5.93 25.67
C GLY A 7 -9.73 6.73 25.76
N THR A 8 -8.96 6.90 24.70
CA THR A 8 -7.96 8.02 24.70
C THR A 8 -7.95 8.72 23.36
N ALA A 9 -8.85 9.70 23.23
CA ALA A 9 -8.88 10.61 22.10
C ALA A 9 -7.85 11.72 22.31
N VAL A 10 -6.83 11.81 21.45
CA VAL A 10 -6.02 13.01 21.29
C VAL A 10 -6.76 13.94 20.33
N ARG A 11 -7.26 15.06 20.82
CA ARG A 11 -7.92 16.10 20.03
C ARG A 11 -6.87 16.93 19.30
N HIS A 12 -6.80 16.78 17.98
CA HIS A 12 -6.23 17.81 17.11
C HIS A 12 -7.28 18.17 16.05
N GLY A 13 -7.78 19.38 16.11
CA GLY A 13 -8.57 20.04 15.07
C GLY A 13 -9.98 19.49 14.85
N ARG A 14 -10.94 20.39 14.67
CA ARG A 14 -12.35 20.10 14.37
C ARG A 14 -12.46 19.17 13.15
N ASN A 15 -13.11 18.00 13.33
CA ASN A 15 -13.41 16.92 12.35
C ASN A 15 -12.39 15.77 12.20
N ALA A 16 -11.54 15.48 13.17
CA ALA A 16 -10.88 14.18 13.21
C ALA A 16 -11.86 13.12 13.76
N GLN A 17 -12.57 12.41 12.90
CA GLN A 17 -13.19 11.15 13.27
C GLN A 17 -12.07 10.21 13.70
N LEU A 18 -12.07 9.83 14.97
CA LEU A 18 -11.17 8.84 15.54
C LEU A 18 -11.35 7.51 14.79
N ARG A 19 -10.39 7.18 13.95
CA ARG A 19 -10.30 5.86 13.34
C ARG A 19 -9.54 4.95 14.29
N ALA A 20 -10.28 4.31 15.20
CA ALA A 20 -9.69 3.22 15.98
C ALA A 20 -9.34 2.05 15.04
N PRO A 21 -8.19 1.39 15.22
CA PRO A 21 -7.79 0.22 14.41
C PRO A 21 -8.69 -1.00 14.65
N LEU A 22 -9.51 -0.96 15.70
CA LEU A 22 -10.43 -2.02 16.08
C LEU A 22 -11.87 -1.52 16.09
N THR A 23 -12.80 -2.41 15.73
CA THR A 23 -14.24 -2.20 15.98
C THR A 23 -14.53 -2.25 17.47
N PRO A 24 -15.72 -1.79 17.97
CA PRO A 24 -16.12 -1.93 19.37
C PRO A 24 -16.07 -3.38 19.86
N ASP A 25 -16.24 -4.36 18.96
CA ASP A 25 -16.21 -5.79 19.26
C ASP A 25 -14.80 -6.39 19.21
N GLY A 26 -13.76 -5.58 19.03
CA GLY A 26 -12.35 -5.99 19.03
C GLY A 26 -11.83 -6.56 17.71
N ASN A 27 -12.62 -6.53 16.63
CA ASN A 27 -12.19 -6.97 15.32
C ASN A 27 -11.37 -5.88 14.60
N GLY A 28 -10.30 -6.27 13.90
CA GLY A 28 -9.48 -5.35 13.12
C GLY A 28 -10.26 -4.71 11.96
N LEU A 29 -10.09 -3.42 11.77
CA LEU A 29 -10.60 -2.73 10.58
C LEU A 29 -9.69 -3.02 9.40
N GLN A 30 -10.16 -3.79 8.43
CA GLN A 30 -9.39 -4.21 7.25
C GLN A 30 -8.86 -3.07 6.36
N SER A 31 -9.36 -1.85 6.54
CA SER A 31 -8.96 -0.67 5.79
C SER A 31 -7.84 0.16 6.43
N ILE A 32 -7.30 -0.29 7.58
CA ILE A 32 -6.25 0.44 8.31
C ILE A 32 -4.99 -0.44 8.35
N TYR A 33 -4.07 -0.20 7.43
CA TYR A 33 -2.83 -0.98 7.31
C TYR A 33 -1.70 -0.51 8.21
N LEU A 34 -1.55 0.79 8.34
CA LEU A 34 -0.57 1.44 9.18
C LEU A 34 -1.27 2.60 9.87
N THR A 35 -1.50 2.45 11.15
CA THR A 35 -1.97 3.53 12.01
C THR A 35 -0.89 3.82 13.03
N GLU A 36 -0.46 5.07 13.09
CA GLU A 36 0.37 5.51 14.18
C GLU A 36 -0.44 5.38 15.48
N ILE A 37 0.00 4.48 16.34
CA ILE A 37 -0.60 4.30 17.66
C ILE A 37 0.17 5.12 18.69
N SER A 38 -0.55 5.69 19.66
CA SER A 38 0.11 6.45 20.72
C SER A 38 1.11 5.57 21.49
N PRO A 39 2.23 6.14 21.97
CA PRO A 39 3.22 5.38 22.76
C PRO A 39 2.61 4.64 23.97
N VAL A 40 1.57 5.21 24.57
CA VAL A 40 0.84 4.60 25.70
C VAL A 40 0.09 3.34 25.27
N LEU A 41 -0.58 3.38 24.11
CA LEU A 41 -1.28 2.22 23.57
C LEU A 41 -0.29 1.16 23.11
N ALA A 42 0.81 1.56 22.44
CA ALA A 42 1.87 0.67 22.04
C ALA A 42 2.47 -0.06 23.26
N SER A 43 2.80 0.65 24.34
CA SER A 43 3.33 0.05 25.57
C SER A 43 2.35 -0.95 26.20
N ARG A 44 1.05 -0.66 26.18
CA ARG A 44 0.04 -1.61 26.68
C ARG A 44 -0.09 -2.84 25.81
N LEU A 45 -0.08 -2.68 24.47
CA LEU A 45 -0.10 -3.82 23.56
C LEU A 45 1.16 -4.68 23.75
N PHE A 46 2.34 -4.07 23.87
CA PHE A 46 3.59 -4.77 24.12
C PHE A 46 3.55 -5.57 25.44
N SER A 47 2.97 -5.01 26.50
CA SER A 47 2.84 -5.71 27.77
C SER A 47 1.88 -6.92 27.72
N LEU A 48 0.96 -6.97 26.74
CA LEU A 48 0.02 -8.08 26.55
C LEU A 48 0.56 -9.20 25.66
N ILE A 49 1.51 -8.88 24.76
CA ILE A 49 2.01 -9.81 23.73
C ILE A 49 3.32 -10.49 24.19
N GLY A 50 4.02 -9.92 25.17
CA GLY A 50 5.23 -10.51 25.77
C GLY A 50 6.56 -10.09 25.12
N ALA A 51 7.65 -10.78 25.50
CA ALA A 51 9.03 -10.37 25.17
C ALA A 51 9.36 -10.42 23.66
N GLU A 52 8.68 -11.27 22.89
CA GLU A 52 8.92 -11.42 21.44
C GLU A 52 8.63 -10.12 20.67
N VAL A 53 7.65 -9.34 21.13
CA VAL A 53 7.30 -8.05 20.49
C VAL A 53 8.38 -6.99 20.70
N ASN A 54 9.12 -7.06 21.81
CA ASN A 54 10.22 -6.13 22.02
C ASN A 54 11.33 -6.32 20.98
N GLN A 55 11.61 -7.56 20.59
CA GLN A 55 12.61 -7.87 19.56
C GLN A 55 12.20 -7.30 18.21
N VAL A 56 10.93 -7.50 17.78
CA VAL A 56 10.39 -6.94 16.54
C VAL A 56 10.40 -5.41 16.55
N ALA A 57 10.03 -4.80 17.68
CA ALA A 57 10.06 -3.36 17.84
C ALA A 57 11.49 -2.78 17.83
N ASP A 58 12.45 -3.49 18.41
CA ASP A 58 13.86 -3.10 18.40
C ASP A 58 14.46 -3.24 16.99
N ALA A 59 14.15 -4.32 16.28
CA ALA A 59 14.54 -4.49 14.88
C ALA A 59 13.97 -3.38 14.00
N GLY A 60 12.70 -3.02 14.15
CA GLY A 60 12.08 -1.91 13.44
C GLY A 60 12.71 -0.56 13.73
N ARG A 61 13.12 -0.30 14.99
CA ARG A 61 13.87 0.91 15.37
C ARG A 61 15.25 0.96 14.71
N GLU A 62 15.94 -0.18 14.67
CA GLU A 62 17.26 -0.27 14.04
C GLU A 62 17.18 -0.05 12.53
N VAL A 63 16.19 -0.65 11.83
CA VAL A 63 15.94 -0.40 10.40
C VAL A 63 15.70 1.09 10.15
N SER A 64 14.84 1.72 10.94
CA SER A 64 14.56 3.16 10.84
C SER A 64 15.79 4.04 11.12
N ARG A 65 16.71 3.57 11.98
CA ARG A 65 17.99 4.24 12.23
C ARG A 65 18.90 4.11 11.03
N ILE A 66 19.06 2.91 10.49
CA ILE A 66 19.87 2.64 9.28
C ILE A 66 19.39 3.50 8.10
N GLU A 67 18.09 3.58 7.87
CA GLU A 67 17.51 4.39 6.80
C GLU A 67 17.79 5.88 6.97
N ARG A 68 17.68 6.42 8.18
CA ARG A 68 17.96 7.83 8.48
C ARG A 68 19.43 8.18 8.40
N ASP A 69 20.31 7.28 8.88
CA ASP A 69 21.75 7.51 8.96
C ASP A 69 22.43 7.26 7.60
N SER A 70 21.74 6.59 6.67
CA SER A 70 22.25 6.38 5.32
C SER A 70 22.13 7.66 4.51
N PRO A 71 23.21 8.17 3.93
CA PRO A 71 23.14 9.38 3.12
C PRO A 71 22.19 9.17 1.94
N ALA A 72 21.26 10.12 1.79
CA ALA A 72 20.32 10.09 0.67
C ALA A 72 21.10 10.07 -0.66
N PRO A 73 20.65 9.31 -1.66
CA PRO A 73 21.33 9.24 -2.94
C PRO A 73 21.13 10.57 -3.68
N GLU A 74 22.21 11.13 -4.18
CA GLU A 74 22.10 12.33 -5.04
C GLU A 74 21.47 11.99 -6.39
N ARG A 75 21.55 10.75 -6.88
CA ARG A 75 21.10 10.35 -8.23
C ARG A 75 20.64 8.90 -8.40
N ASP A 76 20.86 8.00 -7.45
CA ASP A 76 20.60 6.58 -7.64
C ASP A 76 19.92 5.95 -6.41
N ILE A 77 18.59 5.88 -6.48
CA ILE A 77 17.76 5.28 -5.43
C ILE A 77 18.05 3.78 -5.28
N GLU A 78 18.34 3.08 -6.38
CA GLU A 78 18.60 1.64 -6.37
C GLU A 78 19.90 1.32 -5.60
N GLU A 79 20.93 2.14 -5.79
CA GLU A 79 22.18 2.01 -5.03
C GLU A 79 21.99 2.32 -3.55
N TRP A 80 21.13 3.29 -3.21
CA TRP A 80 20.77 3.59 -1.83
C TRP A 80 19.99 2.43 -1.18
N GLU A 81 18.99 1.87 -1.87
CA GLU A 81 18.22 0.72 -1.40
C GLU A 81 19.13 -0.50 -1.18
N ARG A 82 20.05 -0.76 -2.10
CA ARG A 82 21.04 -1.83 -1.96
C ARG A 82 21.95 -1.63 -0.74
N ARG A 83 22.39 -0.42 -0.48
CA ARG A 83 23.18 -0.09 0.73
C ARG A 83 22.40 -0.33 2.00
N ILE A 84 21.11 0.07 2.03
CA ILE A 84 20.23 -0.21 3.16
C ILE A 84 20.06 -1.71 3.37
N GLU A 85 19.84 -2.49 2.30
CA GLU A 85 19.72 -3.95 2.39
C GLU A 85 20.97 -4.58 3.02
N VAL A 86 22.17 -4.21 2.54
CA VAL A 86 23.42 -4.69 3.10
C VAL A 86 23.59 -4.28 4.56
N ALA A 87 23.25 -3.04 4.91
CA ALA A 87 23.35 -2.55 6.29
C ALA A 87 22.39 -3.29 7.24
N ILE A 88 21.18 -3.65 6.78
CA ILE A 88 20.25 -4.48 7.55
C ILE A 88 20.81 -5.89 7.69
N ASP A 89 21.32 -6.49 6.61
CA ASP A 89 21.86 -7.87 6.60
C ASP A 89 23.08 -8.03 7.51
N THR A 90 23.86 -6.99 7.68
CA THR A 90 25.06 -6.98 8.52
C THR A 90 24.84 -6.44 9.93
N SER A 91 23.67 -5.93 10.26
CA SER A 91 23.40 -5.34 11.57
C SER A 91 23.35 -6.39 12.68
N ALA A 92 24.26 -6.29 13.64
CA ALA A 92 24.25 -7.13 14.83
C ALA A 92 23.11 -6.77 15.83
N ALA A 93 22.48 -5.61 15.66
CA ALA A 93 21.36 -5.15 16.51
C ALA A 93 20.03 -5.81 16.12
N ILE A 94 19.94 -6.45 14.95
CA ILE A 94 18.75 -7.14 14.47
C ILE A 94 18.95 -8.65 14.62
N PRO A 95 18.03 -9.40 15.28
CA PRO A 95 18.08 -10.85 15.35
C PRO A 95 18.12 -11.49 13.95
N GLU A 96 18.87 -12.58 13.81
CA GLU A 96 19.12 -13.22 12.51
C GLU A 96 17.84 -13.62 11.77
N THR A 97 16.85 -14.16 12.49
CA THR A 97 15.56 -14.58 11.93
C THR A 97 14.77 -13.39 11.36
N GLU A 98 14.78 -12.26 12.05
CA GLU A 98 14.09 -11.05 11.63
C GLU A 98 14.84 -10.35 10.50
N ARG A 99 16.18 -10.33 10.57
CA ARG A 99 17.06 -9.81 9.53
C ARG A 99 16.83 -10.51 8.19
N THR A 100 16.80 -11.84 8.20
CA THR A 100 16.50 -12.64 7.00
C THR A 100 15.12 -12.32 6.43
N ALA A 101 14.09 -12.22 7.27
CA ALA A 101 12.73 -11.88 6.83
C ALA A 101 12.65 -10.46 6.23
N LEU A 102 13.32 -9.48 6.84
CA LEU A 102 13.37 -8.09 6.35
C LEU A 102 14.09 -7.98 5.00
N VAL A 103 15.23 -8.65 4.85
CA VAL A 103 15.98 -8.69 3.60
C VAL A 103 15.16 -9.37 2.50
N GLN A 104 14.52 -10.51 2.79
CA GLN A 104 13.67 -11.20 1.82
C GLN A 104 12.47 -10.36 1.41
N ALA A 105 11.83 -9.64 2.35
CA ALA A 105 10.72 -8.74 2.03
C ALA A 105 11.17 -7.61 1.09
N ARG A 106 12.33 -6.98 1.35
CA ARG A 106 12.89 -5.92 0.48
C ARG A 106 13.26 -6.45 -0.91
N ARG A 107 13.90 -7.62 -0.97
CA ARG A 107 14.22 -8.29 -2.26
C ARG A 107 12.96 -8.61 -3.05
N GLY A 108 11.91 -9.09 -2.39
CA GLY A 108 10.62 -9.34 -3.02
C GLY A 108 10.01 -8.07 -3.62
N GLN A 109 10.06 -6.95 -2.91
CA GLN A 109 9.62 -5.65 -3.43
C GLN A 109 10.48 -5.18 -4.60
N GLY A 110 11.80 -5.36 -4.55
CA GLY A 110 12.71 -5.04 -5.65
C GLY A 110 12.41 -5.87 -6.89
N ILE A 111 12.30 -7.20 -6.75
CA ILE A 111 11.96 -8.12 -7.85
C ILE A 111 10.61 -7.76 -8.46
N PHE A 112 9.59 -7.52 -7.66
CA PHE A 112 8.28 -7.11 -8.15
C PHE A 112 8.36 -5.81 -8.95
N ARG A 113 9.03 -4.78 -8.42
CA ARG A 113 9.23 -3.50 -9.10
C ARG A 113 9.93 -3.68 -10.46
N ASP A 114 10.99 -4.49 -10.52
CA ASP A 114 11.72 -4.75 -11.76
C ASP A 114 10.85 -5.50 -12.77
N ASN A 115 10.04 -6.45 -12.32
CA ASN A 115 9.09 -7.16 -13.16
C ASN A 115 8.01 -6.20 -13.70
N VAL A 116 7.47 -5.28 -12.87
CA VAL A 116 6.51 -4.25 -13.32
C VAL A 116 7.18 -3.32 -14.34
N ARG A 117 8.42 -2.87 -14.11
CA ARG A 117 9.18 -2.00 -15.02
C ARG A 117 9.44 -2.63 -16.39
N SER A 118 9.48 -3.95 -16.48
CA SER A 118 9.60 -4.65 -17.76
C SER A 118 8.35 -4.53 -18.64
N ILE A 119 7.19 -4.23 -18.04
CA ILE A 119 5.88 -4.13 -18.68
C ILE A 119 5.45 -2.67 -18.80
N GLU A 120 5.57 -1.92 -17.71
CA GLU A 120 5.15 -0.52 -17.60
C GLU A 120 6.36 0.43 -17.64
N ARG A 121 6.25 1.55 -18.36
CA ARG A 121 7.33 2.54 -18.48
C ARG A 121 7.03 3.85 -17.78
N ALA A 122 5.76 4.11 -17.48
CA ALA A 122 5.27 5.38 -16.95
C ALA A 122 3.97 5.18 -16.18
N CYS A 123 3.60 6.16 -15.37
CA CYS A 123 2.24 6.23 -14.87
C CYS A 123 1.29 6.54 -16.03
N ARG A 124 0.38 5.64 -16.34
CA ARG A 124 -0.53 5.77 -17.49
C ARG A 124 -1.50 6.95 -17.39
N ILE A 125 -1.74 7.50 -16.19
CA ILE A 125 -2.60 8.68 -15.98
C ILE A 125 -1.81 9.98 -16.09
N THR A 126 -0.66 10.08 -15.38
CA THR A 126 0.11 11.33 -15.28
C THR A 126 1.24 11.43 -16.30
N HIS A 127 1.55 10.33 -16.99
CA HIS A 127 2.65 10.20 -17.95
C HIS A 127 4.03 10.50 -17.36
N VAL A 128 4.17 10.42 -16.03
CA VAL A 128 5.47 10.50 -15.36
C VAL A 128 6.25 9.22 -15.65
N GLU A 129 7.49 9.37 -16.14
CA GLU A 129 8.40 8.27 -16.52
C GLU A 129 9.54 8.09 -15.51
N ARG A 130 9.82 9.12 -14.69
CA ARG A 130 10.90 9.11 -13.71
C ARG A 130 10.57 8.12 -12.58
N MET A 131 11.40 7.08 -12.46
CA MET A 131 11.19 5.98 -11.50
C MET A 131 11.21 6.45 -10.05
N GLU A 132 11.98 7.49 -9.73
CA GLU A 132 12.02 8.12 -8.40
C GLU A 132 10.67 8.71 -7.96
N HIS A 133 9.73 8.90 -8.89
CA HIS A 133 8.38 9.43 -8.63
C HIS A 133 7.29 8.39 -8.80
N LEU A 134 7.66 7.12 -9.03
CA LEU A 134 6.73 6.04 -9.32
C LEU A 134 6.78 4.96 -8.25
N ILE A 135 5.61 4.44 -7.94
CA ILE A 135 5.41 3.29 -7.06
C ILE A 135 4.99 2.12 -7.93
N ALA A 136 5.64 0.97 -7.77
CA ALA A 136 5.14 -0.30 -8.29
C ALA A 136 3.96 -0.74 -7.41
N SER A 137 2.75 -0.50 -7.88
CA SER A 137 1.50 -0.74 -7.17
C SER A 137 0.91 -2.08 -7.57
N HIS A 138 0.54 -2.92 -6.60
CA HIS A 138 -0.16 -4.17 -6.91
C HIS A 138 -1.60 -3.89 -7.35
N ILE A 139 -2.02 -4.52 -8.45
CA ILE A 139 -3.40 -4.47 -8.92
C ILE A 139 -4.29 -5.31 -8.00
N GLN A 140 -3.97 -6.58 -7.82
CA GLN A 140 -4.54 -7.42 -6.78
C GLN A 140 -3.70 -7.25 -5.52
N PRO A 141 -4.28 -6.78 -4.39
CA PRO A 141 -3.55 -6.48 -3.18
C PRO A 141 -2.69 -7.65 -2.69
N TRP A 142 -1.52 -7.33 -2.14
CA TRP A 142 -0.56 -8.33 -1.61
C TRP A 142 -1.20 -9.39 -0.72
N ARG A 143 -2.12 -9.00 0.15
CA ARG A 143 -2.81 -9.90 1.09
C ARG A 143 -3.69 -10.94 0.41
N ASP A 144 -4.21 -10.60 -0.78
CA ASP A 144 -5.14 -11.43 -1.55
C ASP A 144 -4.41 -12.20 -2.67
N SER A 145 -3.07 -12.04 -2.76
CA SER A 145 -2.22 -12.59 -3.81
C SER A 145 -1.48 -13.84 -3.34
N SER A 146 -1.35 -14.84 -4.23
CA SER A 146 -0.42 -15.96 -4.04
C SER A 146 1.04 -15.48 -4.09
N ASN A 147 1.99 -16.33 -3.70
CA ASN A 147 3.41 -15.97 -3.74
C ASN A 147 3.88 -15.66 -5.16
N GLU A 148 3.38 -16.36 -6.16
CA GLU A 148 3.66 -16.10 -7.56
C GLU A 148 3.07 -14.77 -8.00
N ALA A 149 1.80 -14.50 -7.67
CA ALA A 149 1.12 -13.26 -8.02
C ALA A 149 1.73 -12.03 -7.34
N ARG A 150 2.38 -12.20 -6.18
CA ARG A 150 3.11 -11.12 -5.48
C ARG A 150 4.34 -10.64 -6.22
N LEU A 151 4.94 -11.50 -7.03
CA LEU A 151 6.14 -11.19 -7.82
C LEU A 151 5.83 -10.99 -9.30
N ASP A 152 4.60 -11.26 -9.72
CA ASP A 152 4.18 -11.16 -11.11
C ASP A 152 4.08 -9.69 -11.54
N GLY A 153 4.88 -9.28 -12.52
CA GLY A 153 4.85 -7.93 -13.08
C GLY A 153 3.51 -7.56 -13.71
N GLU A 154 2.76 -8.54 -14.21
CA GLU A 154 1.40 -8.35 -14.71
C GLU A 154 0.40 -8.00 -13.58
N ASN A 155 0.73 -8.31 -12.33
CA ASN A 155 -0.01 -7.84 -11.16
C ASN A 155 0.39 -6.43 -10.73
N GLY A 156 0.99 -5.64 -11.60
CA GLY A 156 1.53 -4.34 -11.22
C GLY A 156 1.26 -3.22 -12.22
N LEU A 157 1.23 -2.00 -11.67
CA LEU A 157 1.22 -0.74 -12.42
C LEU A 157 2.28 0.19 -11.84
N LEU A 158 2.87 1.03 -12.69
CA LEU A 158 3.69 2.16 -12.23
C LEU A 158 2.78 3.37 -12.02
N LEU A 159 2.65 3.83 -10.78
CA LEU A 159 1.74 4.90 -10.41
C LEU A 159 2.48 6.01 -9.65
N THR A 160 2.12 7.28 -9.91
CA THR A 160 2.53 8.36 -9.01
C THR A 160 1.85 8.21 -7.64
N PRO A 161 2.43 8.71 -6.52
CA PRO A 161 1.91 8.49 -5.16
C PRO A 161 0.43 8.83 -4.99
N THR A 162 -0.02 9.89 -5.63
CA THR A 162 -1.44 10.31 -5.59
C THR A 162 -2.34 9.32 -6.30
N VAL A 163 -1.93 8.84 -7.48
CA VAL A 163 -2.69 7.86 -8.27
C VAL A 163 -2.68 6.50 -7.59
N ASP A 164 -1.53 6.08 -7.05
CA ASP A 164 -1.39 4.87 -6.25
C ASP A 164 -2.36 4.86 -5.07
N HIS A 165 -2.39 5.94 -4.28
CA HIS A 165 -3.34 6.07 -3.17
C HIS A 165 -4.80 5.91 -3.62
N LEU A 166 -5.19 6.56 -4.73
CA LEU A 166 -6.57 6.48 -5.22
C LEU A 166 -6.92 5.08 -5.72
N PHE A 167 -5.97 4.40 -6.35
CA PHE A 167 -6.11 3.05 -6.87
C PHE A 167 -6.16 2.03 -5.72
N ASP A 168 -5.14 2.01 -4.84
CA ASP A 168 -5.07 1.10 -3.69
C ASP A 168 -6.30 1.21 -2.76
N LYS A 169 -6.83 2.43 -2.60
CA LYS A 169 -8.04 2.66 -1.79
C LYS A 169 -9.36 2.42 -2.54
N GLY A 170 -9.31 2.03 -3.81
CA GLY A 170 -10.48 1.74 -4.63
C GLY A 170 -11.33 2.95 -4.97
N PHE A 171 -10.76 4.14 -5.01
CA PHE A 171 -11.44 5.33 -5.52
C PHE A 171 -11.42 5.41 -7.03
N ILE A 172 -10.45 4.75 -7.66
CA ILE A 172 -10.35 4.58 -9.10
C ILE A 172 -10.02 3.13 -9.45
N SER A 173 -10.33 2.74 -10.68
CA SER A 173 -9.93 1.49 -11.31
C SER A 173 -9.89 1.69 -12.83
N PHE A 174 -9.68 0.61 -13.59
CA PHE A 174 -9.65 0.67 -15.05
C PHE A 174 -10.47 -0.46 -15.67
N GLU A 175 -11.08 -0.19 -16.81
CA GLU A 175 -11.56 -1.24 -17.73
C GLU A 175 -10.38 -1.87 -18.48
N ASN A 176 -10.56 -3.08 -19.00
CA ASN A 176 -9.54 -3.78 -19.78
C ASN A 176 -9.03 -2.98 -20.98
N ALA A 177 -9.92 -2.21 -21.61
CA ALA A 177 -9.60 -1.32 -22.74
C ALA A 177 -8.93 0.01 -22.31
N GLY A 178 -8.66 0.19 -21.01
CA GLY A 178 -7.97 1.36 -20.49
C GLY A 178 -8.86 2.52 -20.05
N GLN A 179 -10.18 2.38 -20.10
CA GLN A 179 -11.07 3.43 -19.60
C GLN A 179 -10.95 3.55 -18.09
N LEU A 180 -10.67 4.76 -17.60
CA LEU A 180 -10.65 5.07 -16.17
C LEU A 180 -12.06 4.93 -15.58
N ILE A 181 -12.16 4.20 -14.49
CA ILE A 181 -13.37 4.07 -13.67
C ILE A 181 -13.17 4.91 -12.41
N VAL A 182 -14.08 5.82 -12.15
CA VAL A 182 -14.12 6.57 -10.89
C VAL A 182 -15.21 5.98 -10.02
N SER A 183 -14.87 5.68 -8.77
CA SER A 183 -15.82 5.17 -7.78
C SER A 183 -16.95 6.19 -7.52
N PRO A 184 -18.22 5.76 -7.47
CA PRO A 184 -19.35 6.66 -7.19
C PRO A 184 -19.32 7.24 -5.77
N VAL A 185 -18.47 6.71 -4.87
CA VAL A 185 -18.31 7.24 -3.51
C VAL A 185 -17.11 8.18 -3.36
N ALA A 186 -16.35 8.39 -4.44
CA ALA A 186 -15.24 9.33 -4.43
C ALA A 186 -15.74 10.78 -4.44
N ASP A 187 -15.15 11.65 -3.62
CA ASP A 187 -15.49 13.09 -3.63
C ASP A 187 -14.92 13.77 -4.88
N PRO A 188 -15.78 14.32 -5.77
CA PRO A 188 -15.32 14.92 -7.03
C PRO A 188 -14.42 16.15 -6.85
N VAL A 189 -14.59 16.90 -5.75
CA VAL A 189 -13.77 18.08 -5.47
C VAL A 189 -12.36 17.66 -5.08
N SER A 190 -12.24 16.67 -4.22
CA SER A 190 -10.95 16.11 -3.82
C SER A 190 -10.22 15.49 -5.01
N LEU A 191 -10.91 14.70 -5.84
CA LEU A 191 -10.32 14.09 -7.03
C LEU A 191 -9.73 15.15 -7.98
N ARG A 192 -10.46 16.22 -8.30
CA ARG A 192 -9.94 17.32 -9.13
C ARG A 192 -8.70 17.97 -8.54
N ARG A 193 -8.67 18.21 -7.22
CA ARG A 193 -7.50 18.74 -6.52
C ARG A 193 -6.31 17.78 -6.54
N MET A 194 -6.57 16.50 -6.66
CA MET A 194 -5.57 15.44 -6.80
C MET A 194 -5.19 15.14 -8.27
N GLY A 195 -5.67 15.97 -9.20
CA GLY A 195 -5.33 15.87 -10.63
C GLY A 195 -6.18 14.88 -11.42
N ILE A 196 -7.26 14.35 -10.85
CA ILE A 196 -8.20 13.44 -11.53
C ILE A 196 -9.51 14.19 -11.77
N ASP A 197 -9.84 14.46 -13.02
CA ASP A 197 -11.17 15.00 -13.35
C ASP A 197 -12.18 13.85 -13.53
N PRO A 198 -13.13 13.70 -12.59
CA PRO A 198 -14.13 12.62 -12.66
C PRO A 198 -15.12 12.79 -13.81
N GLY A 199 -15.20 13.97 -14.41
CA GLY A 199 -16.03 14.25 -15.60
C GLY A 199 -15.33 13.96 -16.92
N ALA A 200 -14.01 13.84 -16.93
CA ALA A 200 -13.25 13.55 -18.15
C ALA A 200 -13.32 12.06 -18.52
N ARG A 201 -13.40 11.80 -19.81
CA ARG A 201 -13.24 10.44 -20.36
C ARG A 201 -11.76 10.17 -20.55
N VAL A 202 -11.10 9.66 -19.52
CA VAL A 202 -9.68 9.29 -19.57
C VAL A 202 -9.56 7.85 -20.04
N ASN A 203 -8.77 7.63 -21.10
CA ASN A 203 -8.38 6.29 -21.55
C ASN A 203 -6.87 6.21 -21.57
N VAL A 204 -6.31 5.25 -20.82
CA VAL A 204 -4.87 5.07 -20.61
C VAL A 204 -4.25 3.98 -21.51
N GLY A 205 -5.00 3.53 -22.51
CA GLY A 205 -4.62 2.42 -23.39
C GLY A 205 -4.96 1.04 -22.81
N ALA A 206 -5.11 0.05 -23.68
CA ALA A 206 -5.46 -1.30 -23.30
C ALA A 206 -4.39 -1.93 -22.40
N PHE A 207 -4.84 -2.80 -21.52
CA PHE A 207 -3.99 -3.61 -20.65
C PHE A 207 -3.71 -4.98 -21.27
N SER A 208 -2.58 -5.60 -20.94
CA SER A 208 -2.24 -6.96 -21.32
C SER A 208 -3.27 -7.97 -20.77
N GLU A 209 -3.36 -9.15 -21.36
CA GLU A 209 -4.23 -10.22 -20.85
C GLU A 209 -3.87 -10.60 -19.40
N GLY A 210 -2.58 -10.58 -19.07
CA GLY A 210 -2.10 -10.83 -17.71
C GLY A 210 -2.61 -9.78 -16.72
N GLN A 211 -2.52 -8.50 -17.06
CA GLN A 211 -3.02 -7.41 -16.22
C GLN A 211 -4.56 -7.41 -16.10
N GLN A 212 -5.27 -7.78 -17.16
CA GLN A 212 -6.74 -7.76 -17.18
C GLN A 212 -7.37 -8.64 -16.11
N ARG A 213 -6.82 -9.84 -15.85
CA ARG A 213 -7.31 -10.73 -14.79
C ARG A 213 -7.19 -10.11 -13.40
N PHE A 214 -6.09 -9.41 -13.14
CA PHE A 214 -5.90 -8.71 -11.87
C PHE A 214 -6.79 -7.46 -11.77
N LEU A 215 -6.99 -6.74 -12.87
CA LEU A 215 -7.91 -5.62 -12.92
C LEU A 215 -9.37 -6.05 -12.68
N GLU A 216 -9.77 -7.23 -13.18
CA GLU A 216 -11.07 -7.81 -12.87
C GLU A 216 -11.23 -8.01 -11.37
N PHE A 217 -10.25 -8.64 -10.72
CA PHE A 217 -10.22 -8.78 -9.27
C PHE A 217 -10.34 -7.42 -8.56
N HIS A 218 -9.57 -6.43 -9.03
CA HIS A 218 -9.56 -5.09 -8.44
C HIS A 218 -10.94 -4.41 -8.55
N ARG A 219 -11.58 -4.51 -9.70
CA ARG A 219 -12.94 -3.97 -9.91
C ARG A 219 -13.98 -4.63 -9.03
N GLU A 220 -13.83 -5.93 -8.78
CA GLU A 220 -14.80 -6.71 -7.99
C GLU A 220 -14.61 -6.57 -6.49
N ASN A 221 -13.36 -6.50 -6.02
CA ASN A 221 -13.03 -6.64 -4.61
C ASN A 221 -12.45 -5.37 -3.96
N VAL A 222 -11.85 -4.48 -4.75
CA VAL A 222 -11.18 -3.26 -4.24
C VAL A 222 -11.96 -2.00 -4.57
N LEU A 223 -12.46 -1.87 -5.81
CA LEU A 223 -13.21 -0.69 -6.25
C LEU A 223 -14.44 -0.47 -5.36
N ARG A 224 -14.50 0.69 -4.75
CA ARG A 224 -15.61 1.04 -3.85
C ARG A 224 -16.89 1.33 -4.62
N MET A 225 -17.97 0.68 -4.21
CA MET A 225 -19.31 0.90 -4.75
C MET A 225 -20.21 1.53 -3.70
N ALA A 226 -21.23 2.29 -4.14
CA ALA A 226 -22.25 2.80 -3.23
C ALA A 226 -22.98 1.63 -2.55
N ARG A 227 -23.24 1.73 -1.25
CA ARG A 227 -24.00 0.71 -0.53
C ARG A 227 -25.38 0.56 -1.20
N GLY A 228 -25.69 -0.64 -1.71
CA GLY A 228 -26.99 -0.97 -2.31
C GLY A 228 -26.98 -1.33 -3.79
N VAL A 229 -25.86 -1.21 -4.50
CA VAL A 229 -25.74 -1.70 -5.87
C VAL A 229 -24.98 -3.02 -5.85
N SER A 230 -25.70 -4.12 -5.58
CA SER A 230 -25.17 -5.45 -5.88
C SER A 230 -25.06 -5.58 -7.41
N ARG A 231 -23.85 -5.81 -7.93
CA ARG A 231 -23.68 -6.21 -9.33
C ARG A 231 -24.46 -7.51 -9.54
N GLY A 232 -25.55 -7.43 -10.29
CA GLY A 232 -26.24 -8.63 -10.74
C GLY A 232 -25.26 -9.55 -11.44
N LYS A 233 -25.16 -10.81 -10.98
CA LYS A 233 -24.46 -11.86 -11.70
C LYS A 233 -24.96 -11.84 -13.14
N ARG A 234 -24.11 -11.49 -14.10
CA ARG A 234 -24.39 -11.76 -15.50
C ARG A 234 -24.32 -13.28 -15.65
N SER A 235 -25.50 -13.90 -15.68
CA SER A 235 -25.66 -15.25 -16.15
C SER A 235 -25.48 -15.21 -17.66
N GLY A 236 -24.50 -15.93 -18.17
CA GLY A 236 -24.27 -16.17 -19.57
C GLY A 236 -23.28 -17.32 -19.69
#